data_cb28698ec687af1cb6ac40a456785ade
#
_entry.id   cb28698ec687af1cb6ac40a456785ade
#
_cell.length_a   1.000
_cell.length_b   1.000
_cell.length_c   1.000
_cell.angle_alpha   90.00
_cell.angle_beta   90.00
_cell.angle_gamma   90.00
#
_symmetry.space_group_name_H-M   'P 1'
#
loop_
_entity.id
_entity.type
_entity.pdbx_description
1 polymer ?
#
loop_
_entity_poly.entity_id
_entity_poly.type
_entity_poly.pdbx_seq_one_letter_code
_entity_poly.pdbx_strand_id
1 'polypeptide(L)'
;MVAELRQPEVSSCRAASSGRRKKGALIIECDELWSFVGSKQNKQWVWLAQDRNTREIVGCHIGARDETGAVALWQSLPECYLDAKTYTDYWKAYRAVFYANTLYQVGKKSGQTNHIERFNNTLRQRVSRLGRRSLSFSKKLDNHIGAIWMFIHHYNTSLPL
;
A
#
# COMPACT_ATOMS: atom_id res chain seq x y z
N MET A 1 -27.30 9.36 0.94
CA MET A 1 -26.04 10.13 1.08
C MET A 1 -25.10 9.20 1.80
N VAL A 2 -24.24 8.50 1.02
CA VAL A 2 -23.22 7.59 1.58
C VAL A 2 -22.11 8.50 2.08
N ALA A 3 -21.89 8.56 3.39
CA ALA A 3 -20.75 9.24 3.97
C ALA A 3 -19.48 8.59 3.42
N GLU A 4 -18.73 9.33 2.65
CA GLU A 4 -17.41 8.95 2.14
C GLU A 4 -16.51 8.79 3.37
N LEU A 5 -16.30 7.54 3.80
CA LEU A 5 -15.38 7.23 4.89
C LEU A 5 -13.98 7.62 4.45
N ARG A 6 -13.51 8.77 4.92
CA ARG A 6 -12.11 9.15 4.78
C ARG A 6 -11.28 8.06 5.42
N GLN A 7 -10.50 7.37 4.58
CA GLN A 7 -9.50 6.44 5.09
C GLN A 7 -8.48 7.26 5.91
N PRO A 8 -7.99 6.73 7.04
CA PRO A 8 -7.00 7.44 7.84
C PRO A 8 -5.77 7.73 7.01
N GLU A 9 -5.25 8.93 7.09
CA GLU A 9 -3.99 9.30 6.44
C GLU A 9 -2.84 8.57 7.11
N VAL A 10 -1.91 8.03 6.31
CA VAL A 10 -0.63 7.56 6.83
C VAL A 10 0.15 8.81 7.25
N SER A 11 -0.02 9.22 8.50
CA SER A 11 0.64 10.41 8.99
C SER A 11 2.12 10.16 9.24
N SER A 12 2.90 11.05 8.72
CA SER A 12 4.31 11.36 8.89
C SER A 12 5.27 10.76 7.89
N CYS A 13 5.78 11.59 7.03
CA CYS A 13 7.13 11.46 6.53
C CYS A 13 8.11 11.47 7.72
N ARG A 14 8.36 10.33 8.39
CA ARG A 14 9.55 10.18 9.27
C ARG A 14 10.81 10.58 8.51
N ALA A 15 10.72 10.56 7.22
CA ALA A 15 11.70 11.05 6.27
C ALA A 15 12.03 12.54 6.38
N ALA A 16 11.16 13.36 6.91
CA ALA A 16 11.38 14.81 7.05
C ALA A 16 12.05 15.21 8.38
N SER A 17 12.04 14.33 9.39
CA SER A 17 12.50 14.70 10.74
C SER A 17 13.92 14.26 11.11
N SER A 18 14.60 13.43 10.33
CA SER A 18 16.00 13.11 10.58
C SER A 18 16.91 14.00 9.72
N GLY A 19 17.48 15.03 10.31
CA GLY A 19 18.35 16.04 9.69
C GLY A 19 19.66 15.53 9.09
N ARG A 20 19.70 14.33 8.51
CA ARG A 20 20.84 13.77 7.78
C ARG A 20 20.42 12.82 6.68
N ARG A 21 19.59 13.31 5.74
CA ARG A 21 19.42 12.57 4.51
C ARG A 21 20.56 12.82 3.56
N LYS A 22 21.32 11.77 3.23
CA LYS A 22 22.00 11.71 1.95
C LYS A 22 20.94 12.01 0.88
N LYS A 23 21.19 12.96 -0.02
CA LYS A 23 20.36 13.29 -1.20
C LYS A 23 20.31 12.07 -2.13
N GLY A 24 19.63 11.00 -1.71
CA GLY A 24 19.26 9.88 -2.58
C GLY A 24 17.80 10.08 -2.99
N ALA A 25 17.48 9.87 -4.25
CA ALA A 25 16.10 9.89 -4.70
C ALA A 25 15.27 8.91 -3.88
N LEU A 26 14.08 9.33 -3.45
CA LEU A 26 13.13 8.44 -2.78
C LEU A 26 12.70 7.34 -3.73
N ILE A 27 12.62 6.13 -3.23
CA ILE A 27 12.22 4.95 -4.01
C ILE A 27 11.09 4.25 -3.29
N ILE A 28 9.99 4.03 -3.96
CA ILE A 28 8.86 3.25 -3.45
C ILE A 28 8.60 2.02 -4.31
N GLU A 29 8.09 0.98 -3.67
CA GLU A 29 7.55 -0.23 -4.31
C GLU A 29 6.05 -0.25 -4.10
N CYS A 30 5.26 -0.44 -5.16
CA CYS A 30 3.81 -0.54 -5.08
C CYS A 30 3.34 -1.91 -5.57
N ASP A 31 2.34 -2.44 -4.89
CA ASP A 31 1.68 -3.70 -5.25
C ASP A 31 0.26 -3.72 -4.67
N GLU A 32 -0.59 -4.60 -5.19
CA GLU A 32 -1.93 -4.78 -4.69
C GLU A 32 -2.21 -6.21 -4.22
N LEU A 33 -2.90 -6.31 -3.10
CA LEU A 33 -3.26 -7.56 -2.45
C LEU A 33 -4.76 -7.81 -2.59
N TRP A 34 -5.16 -8.97 -3.14
CA TRP A 34 -6.55 -9.35 -3.21
C TRP A 34 -7.11 -9.70 -1.83
N SER A 35 -8.29 -9.16 -1.52
CA SER A 35 -9.10 -9.53 -0.36
C SER A 35 -10.60 -9.41 -0.68
N PHE A 36 -11.45 -9.66 0.30
CA PHE A 36 -12.90 -9.54 0.14
C PHE A 36 -13.58 -9.24 1.48
N VAL A 37 -14.82 -8.74 1.42
CA VAL A 37 -15.66 -8.46 2.59
C VAL A 37 -17.01 -9.15 2.41
N GLY A 38 -17.44 -9.92 3.41
CA GLY A 38 -18.71 -10.65 3.41
C GLY A 38 -18.72 -11.87 2.50
N SER A 39 -18.41 -11.71 1.24
CA SER A 39 -18.30 -12.79 0.27
C SER A 39 -17.16 -12.57 -0.71
N LYS A 40 -16.65 -13.63 -1.35
CA LYS A 40 -15.57 -13.55 -2.34
C LYS A 40 -15.95 -12.76 -3.60
N GLN A 41 -17.23 -12.52 -3.82
CA GLN A 41 -17.75 -11.68 -4.91
C GLN A 41 -17.54 -10.20 -4.60
N ASN A 42 -17.59 -9.79 -3.34
CA ASN A 42 -17.31 -8.43 -2.90
C ASN A 42 -15.81 -8.23 -2.68
N LYS A 43 -15.08 -8.12 -3.79
CA LYS A 43 -13.62 -7.96 -3.81
C LYS A 43 -13.22 -6.60 -3.27
N GLN A 44 -12.24 -6.61 -2.37
CA GLN A 44 -11.62 -5.40 -1.84
C GLN A 44 -10.11 -5.55 -1.98
N TRP A 45 -9.52 -4.79 -2.88
CA TRP A 45 -8.07 -4.82 -3.11
C TRP A 45 -7.37 -3.85 -2.16
N VAL A 46 -6.30 -4.32 -1.55
CA VAL A 46 -5.45 -3.52 -0.68
C VAL A 46 -4.27 -3.05 -1.52
N TRP A 47 -4.27 -1.78 -1.84
CA TRP A 47 -3.20 -1.10 -2.56
C TRP A 47 -2.18 -0.56 -1.56
N LEU A 48 -0.91 -0.82 -1.78
CA LEU A 48 0.17 -0.49 -0.86
C LEU A 48 1.34 0.15 -1.58
N ALA A 49 1.96 1.12 -0.92
CA ALA A 49 3.24 1.69 -1.31
C ALA A 49 4.20 1.62 -0.12
N GLN A 50 5.40 1.08 -0.34
CA GLN A 50 6.44 0.91 0.66
C GLN A 50 7.70 1.67 0.26
N ASP A 51 8.26 2.46 1.18
CA ASP A 51 9.61 3.03 1.00
C ASP A 51 10.64 1.90 1.01
N ARG A 52 11.45 1.84 -0.05
CA ARG A 52 12.45 0.77 -0.22
C ARG A 52 13.54 0.80 0.84
N ASN A 53 13.91 1.97 1.32
CA ASN A 53 15.02 2.14 2.25
C ASN A 53 14.59 1.94 3.70
N THR A 54 13.49 2.60 4.11
CA THR A 54 12.99 2.55 5.49
C THR A 54 12.11 1.35 5.77
N ARG A 55 11.54 0.72 4.74
CA ARG A 55 10.51 -0.34 4.80
C ARG A 55 9.15 0.14 5.30
N GLU A 56 9.00 1.40 5.57
CA GLU A 56 7.76 1.98 6.02
C GLU A 56 6.69 1.91 4.93
N ILE A 57 5.45 1.56 5.29
CA ILE A 57 4.30 1.68 4.39
C ILE A 57 3.91 3.16 4.38
N VAL A 58 4.05 3.78 3.22
CA VAL A 58 3.88 5.22 3.02
C VAL A 58 2.60 5.57 2.28
N GLY A 59 1.93 4.59 1.69
CA GLY A 59 0.63 4.74 1.05
C GLY A 59 -0.22 3.49 1.18
N CYS A 60 -1.52 3.66 1.37
CA CYS A 60 -2.49 2.57 1.43
C CYS A 60 -3.86 3.04 0.95
N HIS A 61 -4.51 2.21 0.15
CA HIS A 61 -5.92 2.35 -0.21
C HIS A 61 -6.59 0.98 -0.27
N ILE A 62 -7.87 0.91 0.08
CA ILE A 62 -8.66 -0.32 0.02
C ILE A 62 -9.89 -0.06 -0.84
N GLY A 63 -10.03 -0.79 -1.94
CA GLY A 63 -11.12 -0.57 -2.90
C GLY A 63 -11.05 -1.45 -4.14
N ALA A 64 -11.51 -0.93 -5.27
CA ALA A 64 -11.51 -1.61 -6.56
C ALA A 64 -10.10 -1.77 -7.16
N ARG A 65 -9.93 -2.74 -8.06
CA ARG A 65 -8.68 -2.92 -8.83
C ARG A 65 -8.79 -2.28 -10.20
N ASP A 66 -8.81 -0.98 -10.23
CA ASP A 66 -8.93 -0.16 -11.43
C ASP A 66 -8.10 1.13 -11.32
N GLU A 67 -8.29 2.04 -12.26
CA GLU A 67 -7.61 3.32 -12.25
C GLU A 67 -7.97 4.18 -11.03
N THR A 68 -9.20 4.05 -10.53
CA THR A 68 -9.64 4.81 -9.33
C THR A 68 -8.89 4.35 -8.09
N GLY A 69 -8.64 3.04 -7.96
CA GLY A 69 -7.81 2.48 -6.89
C GLY A 69 -6.35 2.97 -6.96
N ALA A 70 -5.77 3.04 -8.15
CA ALA A 70 -4.42 3.57 -8.35
C ALA A 70 -4.33 5.07 -8.03
N VAL A 71 -5.32 5.87 -8.44
CA VAL A 71 -5.44 7.29 -8.09
C VAL A 71 -5.52 7.47 -6.57
N ALA A 72 -6.36 6.68 -5.91
CA ALA A 72 -6.52 6.76 -4.46
C ALA A 72 -5.24 6.35 -3.70
N LEU A 73 -4.50 5.36 -4.19
CA LEU A 73 -3.18 5.04 -3.65
C LEU A 73 -2.23 6.23 -3.78
N TRP A 74 -2.14 6.83 -4.98
CA TRP A 74 -1.27 7.98 -5.21
C TRP A 74 -1.64 9.17 -4.31
N GLN A 75 -2.94 9.46 -4.15
CA GLN A 75 -3.43 10.50 -3.26
C GLN A 75 -3.16 10.23 -1.77
N SER A 76 -2.98 8.97 -1.40
CA SER A 76 -2.62 8.59 -0.03
C SER A 76 -1.14 8.79 0.30
N LEU A 77 -0.30 9.06 -0.71
CA LEU A 77 1.13 9.28 -0.51
C LEU A 77 1.38 10.66 0.11
N PRO A 78 2.30 10.76 1.08
CA PRO A 78 2.82 12.04 1.52
C PRO A 78 3.47 12.80 0.35
N GLU A 79 3.38 14.14 0.36
CA GLU A 79 3.87 15.01 -0.72
C GLU A 79 5.31 14.72 -1.15
N CYS A 80 6.18 14.37 -0.21
CA CYS A 80 7.57 14.05 -0.48
C CYS A 80 7.78 12.80 -1.36
N TYR A 81 6.76 11.94 -1.52
CA TYR A 81 6.84 10.73 -2.35
C TYR A 81 6.19 10.89 -3.73
N LEU A 82 5.53 12.01 -4.02
CA LEU A 82 4.83 12.19 -5.30
C LEU A 82 5.76 12.12 -6.52
N ASP A 83 7.02 12.55 -6.35
CA ASP A 83 8.06 12.46 -7.38
C ASP A 83 9.05 11.30 -7.14
N ALA A 84 8.71 10.36 -6.25
CA ALA A 84 9.57 9.24 -5.94
C ALA A 84 9.68 8.26 -7.12
N LYS A 85 10.86 7.65 -7.27
CA LYS A 85 11.05 6.55 -8.20
C LYS A 85 10.18 5.36 -7.77
N THR A 86 9.20 4.98 -8.60
CA THR A 86 8.16 4.01 -8.26
C THR A 86 8.34 2.72 -9.05
N TYR A 87 8.54 1.60 -8.35
CA TYR A 87 8.58 0.26 -8.93
C TYR A 87 7.24 -0.44 -8.74
N THR A 88 6.67 -0.95 -9.83
CA THR A 88 5.40 -1.70 -9.85
C THR A 88 5.52 -2.91 -10.77
N ASP A 89 4.54 -3.80 -10.72
CA ASP A 89 4.34 -4.77 -11.79
C ASP A 89 3.80 -4.11 -13.07
N TYR A 90 3.49 -4.91 -14.10
CA TYR A 90 2.97 -4.41 -15.38
C TYR A 90 1.48 -4.04 -15.38
N TRP A 91 0.83 -3.93 -14.21
CA TRP A 91 -0.56 -3.55 -14.16
C TRP A 91 -0.78 -2.14 -14.75
N LYS A 92 -1.65 -2.05 -15.76
CA LYS A 92 -1.84 -0.83 -16.55
C LYS A 92 -2.35 0.38 -15.75
N ALA A 93 -3.08 0.15 -14.65
CA ALA A 93 -3.65 1.22 -13.84
C ALA A 93 -2.56 2.17 -13.27
N TYR A 94 -1.37 1.68 -13.01
CA TYR A 94 -0.26 2.52 -12.54
C TYR A 94 0.19 3.56 -13.55
N ARG A 95 0.09 3.25 -14.87
CA ARG A 95 0.45 4.20 -15.94
C ARG A 95 -0.46 5.41 -16.04
N ALA A 96 -1.69 5.28 -15.58
CA ALA A 96 -2.65 6.37 -15.61
C ALA A 96 -2.38 7.44 -14.54
N VAL A 97 -1.58 7.12 -13.53
CA VAL A 97 -1.43 7.91 -12.31
C VAL A 97 -0.01 8.39 -12.08
N PHE A 98 0.98 7.48 -12.21
CA PHE A 98 2.38 7.83 -11.98
C PHE A 98 3.01 8.43 -13.25
N TYR A 99 3.86 9.46 -13.05
CA TYR A 99 4.56 10.09 -14.16
C TYR A 99 5.47 9.09 -14.87
N ALA A 100 5.52 9.17 -16.20
CA ALA A 100 6.29 8.23 -17.04
C ALA A 100 7.80 8.23 -16.71
N ASN A 101 8.33 9.33 -16.22
CA ASN A 101 9.75 9.48 -15.84
C ASN A 101 10.07 8.93 -14.44
N THR A 102 9.07 8.65 -13.61
CA THR A 102 9.23 8.10 -12.27
C THR A 102 8.77 6.66 -12.15
N LEU A 103 7.91 6.19 -13.06
CA LEU A 103 7.34 4.85 -13.05
C LEU A 103 8.25 3.83 -13.76
N TYR A 104 8.64 2.80 -13.04
CA TYR A 104 9.42 1.66 -13.52
C TYR A 104 8.60 0.38 -13.38
N GLN A 105 7.98 -0.05 -14.46
CA GLN A 105 7.26 -1.33 -14.48
C GLN A 105 8.24 -2.49 -14.71
N VAL A 106 8.23 -3.45 -13.82
CA VAL A 106 9.20 -4.54 -13.78
C VAL A 106 8.54 -5.90 -13.65
N GLY A 107 9.16 -6.92 -14.23
CA GLY A 107 8.71 -8.31 -14.06
C GLY A 107 9.07 -8.84 -12.67
N LYS A 108 8.30 -9.80 -12.19
CA LYS A 108 8.49 -10.45 -10.86
C LYS A 108 9.90 -11.01 -10.65
N LYS A 109 10.56 -11.46 -11.72
CA LYS A 109 11.94 -12.00 -11.65
C LYS A 109 13.01 -10.93 -11.47
N SER A 110 12.67 -9.63 -11.58
CA SER A 110 13.64 -8.53 -11.45
C SER A 110 14.10 -8.32 -9.99
N GLY A 111 13.34 -8.79 -9.02
CA GLY A 111 13.59 -8.55 -7.60
C GLY A 111 13.31 -7.14 -7.12
N GLN A 112 12.83 -6.25 -8.01
CA GLN A 112 12.64 -4.83 -7.70
C GLN A 112 11.37 -4.52 -6.88
N THR A 113 10.49 -5.52 -6.69
CA THR A 113 9.26 -5.44 -5.88
C THR A 113 9.27 -6.44 -4.72
N ASN A 114 10.43 -7.01 -4.40
CA ASN A 114 10.54 -8.07 -3.39
C ASN A 114 10.13 -7.62 -1.98
N HIS A 115 10.31 -6.35 -1.65
CA HIS A 115 10.03 -5.85 -0.30
C HIS A 115 8.53 -5.72 -0.07
N ILE A 116 7.83 -5.13 -1.01
CA ILE A 116 6.36 -5.02 -0.93
C ILE A 116 5.68 -6.39 -1.04
N GLU A 117 6.20 -7.30 -1.85
CA GLU A 117 5.70 -8.68 -1.93
C GLU A 117 5.87 -9.42 -0.60
N ARG A 118 7.01 -9.25 0.07
CA ARG A 118 7.26 -9.80 1.42
C ARG A 118 6.31 -9.20 2.44
N PHE A 119 6.09 -7.89 2.40
CA PHE A 119 5.12 -7.24 3.27
C PHE A 119 3.70 -7.78 3.04
N ASN A 120 3.27 -7.94 1.79
CA ASN A 120 1.98 -8.53 1.43
C ASN A 120 1.80 -9.93 2.04
N ASN A 121 2.84 -10.76 2.02
CA ASN A 121 2.81 -12.08 2.66
C ASN A 121 2.69 -11.97 4.18
N THR A 122 3.42 -11.05 4.80
CA THR A 122 3.34 -10.78 6.24
C THR A 122 1.94 -10.29 6.63
N LEU A 123 1.37 -9.37 5.88
CA LEU A 123 0.02 -8.86 6.09
C LEU A 123 -1.02 -9.99 6.05
N ARG A 124 -0.93 -10.89 5.08
CA ARG A 124 -1.81 -12.06 4.98
C ARG A 124 -1.68 -13.02 6.15
N GLN A 125 -0.48 -13.23 6.66
CA GLN A 125 -0.22 -14.15 7.78
C GLN A 125 -0.68 -13.58 9.12
N ARG A 126 -0.53 -12.28 9.31
CA ARG A 126 -0.76 -11.61 10.60
C ARG A 126 -2.17 -11.05 10.77
N VAL A 127 -2.80 -10.63 9.68
CA VAL A 127 -4.18 -10.11 9.73
C VAL A 127 -5.15 -11.24 9.39
N SER A 128 -5.75 -11.82 10.42
CA SER A 128 -6.68 -12.97 10.30
C SER A 128 -7.85 -12.69 9.34
N ARG A 129 -8.29 -11.41 9.27
CA ARG A 129 -9.37 -10.97 8.37
C ARG A 129 -9.04 -11.09 6.89
N LEU A 130 -7.77 -11.22 6.52
CA LEU A 130 -7.32 -11.51 5.15
C LEU A 130 -7.24 -13.00 4.83
N GLY A 131 -7.62 -13.86 5.77
CA GLY A 131 -7.67 -15.31 5.61
C GLY A 131 -8.69 -15.70 4.54
N ARG A 132 -8.23 -16.48 3.54
CA ARG A 132 -9.07 -16.90 2.40
C ARG A 132 -9.85 -18.19 2.66
N ARG A 133 -9.43 -18.97 3.65
CA ARG A 133 -9.94 -20.33 3.95
C ARG A 133 -10.59 -20.46 5.31
N SER A 134 -10.56 -19.42 6.13
CA SER A 134 -11.15 -19.41 7.47
C SER A 134 -12.41 -18.55 7.51
N LEU A 135 -13.22 -18.73 8.56
CA LEU A 135 -14.39 -17.88 8.83
C LEU A 135 -14.02 -16.52 9.42
N SER A 136 -12.73 -16.24 9.56
CA SER A 136 -12.20 -14.99 10.16
C SER A 136 -12.27 -13.79 9.20
N PHE A 137 -12.71 -13.97 7.95
CA PHE A 137 -12.82 -12.87 6.99
C PHE A 137 -13.75 -11.76 7.49
N SER A 138 -13.49 -10.54 7.04
CA SER A 138 -14.28 -9.37 7.40
C SER A 138 -15.70 -9.45 6.85
N LYS A 139 -16.68 -9.14 7.70
CA LYS A 139 -18.11 -9.07 7.33
C LYS A 139 -18.58 -7.65 7.09
N LYS A 140 -17.83 -6.65 7.60
CA LYS A 140 -18.10 -5.22 7.41
C LYS A 140 -16.84 -4.55 6.87
N LEU A 141 -17.02 -3.63 5.91
CA LEU A 141 -15.91 -2.92 5.26
C LEU A 141 -15.11 -2.10 6.26
N ASP A 142 -15.75 -1.39 7.17
CA ASP A 142 -15.07 -0.57 8.19
C ASP A 142 -14.13 -1.40 9.07
N ASN A 143 -14.57 -2.58 9.48
CA ASN A 143 -13.74 -3.49 10.27
C ASN A 143 -12.57 -4.05 9.44
N HIS A 144 -12.76 -4.22 8.13
CA HIS A 144 -11.71 -4.66 7.22
C HIS A 144 -10.63 -3.59 7.08
N ILE A 145 -11.05 -2.36 6.77
CA ILE A 145 -10.18 -1.19 6.67
C ILE A 145 -9.44 -0.97 7.98
N GLY A 146 -10.16 -0.93 9.10
CA GLY A 146 -9.59 -0.70 10.42
C GLY A 146 -8.53 -1.72 10.81
N ALA A 147 -8.77 -3.01 10.56
CA ALA A 147 -7.80 -4.07 10.87
C ALA A 147 -6.50 -3.94 10.06
N ILE A 148 -6.60 -3.59 8.78
CA ILE A 148 -5.44 -3.38 7.91
C ILE A 148 -4.64 -2.16 8.37
N TRP A 149 -5.32 -1.03 8.64
CA TRP A 149 -4.67 0.19 9.10
C TRP A 149 -4.01 0.03 10.47
N MET A 150 -4.63 -0.64 11.42
CA MET A 150 -4.03 -0.94 12.71
C MET A 150 -2.75 -1.77 12.55
N PHE A 151 -2.76 -2.76 11.66
CA PHE A 151 -1.57 -3.56 11.38
C PHE A 151 -0.46 -2.72 10.75
N ILE A 152 -0.77 -1.89 9.74
CA ILE A 152 0.20 -1.01 9.09
C ILE A 152 0.81 -0.05 10.12
N HIS A 153 0.00 0.57 10.96
CA HIS A 153 0.47 1.46 12.01
C HIS A 153 1.44 0.75 12.98
N HIS A 154 1.03 -0.41 13.48
CA HIS A 154 1.88 -1.23 14.35
C HIS A 154 3.18 -1.64 13.66
N TYR A 155 3.11 -2.06 12.41
CA TYR A 155 4.29 -2.42 11.61
C TYR A 155 5.24 -1.24 11.48
N ASN A 156 4.75 -0.08 11.04
CA ASN A 156 5.58 1.11 10.86
C ASN A 156 6.24 1.57 12.18
N THR A 157 5.53 1.48 13.31
CA THR A 157 6.08 1.84 14.62
C THR A 157 7.10 0.83 15.15
N SER A 158 7.06 -0.41 14.68
CA SER A 158 8.00 -1.47 15.08
C SER A 158 9.30 -1.49 14.27
N LEU A 159 9.39 -0.69 13.20
CA LEU A 159 10.61 -0.59 12.40
C LEU A 159 11.72 0.09 13.21
N PRO A 160 12.98 -0.37 13.07
CA PRO A 160 14.11 0.30 13.71
C PRO A 160 14.28 1.73 13.18
N LEU A 161 14.68 2.64 14.06
CA LEU A 161 14.96 4.03 13.74
C LEU A 161 16.23 4.16 12.90
#